data_d85abbbfef2fa477e16dfde2d967b0ba
#
_entry.id   d85abbbfef2fa477e16dfde2d967b0ba
#
_cell.length_a   1.000
_cell.length_b   1.000
_cell.length_c   1.000
_cell.angle_alpha   90.00
_cell.angle_beta   90.00
_cell.angle_gamma   90.00
#
_symmetry.space_group_name_H-M   'P 1'
#
loop_
_entity.id
_entity.type
_entity.pdbx_description
1 polymer ?
#
loop_
_entity_poly.entity_id
_entity_poly.type
_entity_poly.pdbx_seq_one_letter_code
_entity_poly.pdbx_strand_id
1 'polypeptide(L)'
;ENYVLQTLTTQFEVAPRYWSQANPPYEVDFLIQRENDIFPIEVKSEDNTTSRSLKKFKELFPDQVKLRVRFSLDNLKLDDDLLNIPLFMADYTDQLIGFALEQKKTSLSL
;
A
#
# COMPACT_ATOMS: atom_id res chain seq x y z
N GLU A 1 -3.76 10.91 8.48
CA GLU A 1 -2.53 10.08 8.45
C GLU A 1 -2.33 9.34 9.77
N ASN A 2 -2.48 10.02 10.91
CA ASN A 2 -2.39 9.39 12.22
C ASN A 2 -3.44 8.30 12.43
N TYR A 3 -4.64 8.53 11.91
CA TYR A 3 -5.70 7.53 12.00
C TYR A 3 -5.30 6.24 11.28
N VAL A 4 -4.75 6.38 10.08
CA VAL A 4 -4.32 5.22 9.30
C VAL A 4 -3.19 4.48 10.03
N LEU A 5 -2.20 5.21 10.53
CA LEU A 5 -1.10 4.61 11.27
C LEU A 5 -1.58 3.80 12.48
N GLN A 6 -2.46 4.39 13.29
CA GLN A 6 -3.00 3.71 14.46
C GLN A 6 -3.77 2.46 14.07
N THR A 7 -4.56 2.56 13.01
CA THR A 7 -5.35 1.43 12.53
C THR A 7 -4.45 0.30 12.01
N LEU A 8 -3.39 0.63 11.29
CA LEU A 8 -2.47 -0.37 10.76
C LEU A 8 -1.71 -1.10 11.87
N THR A 9 -1.34 -0.41 12.93
CA THR A 9 -0.61 -1.05 14.04
C THR A 9 -1.44 -2.08 14.80
N THR A 10 -2.76 -2.07 14.65
CA THR A 10 -3.61 -3.09 15.25
C THR A 10 -3.72 -4.35 14.40
N GLN A 11 -3.35 -4.28 13.13
CA GLN A 11 -3.51 -5.39 12.19
C GLN A 11 -2.21 -6.11 11.88
N PHE A 12 -1.07 -5.42 12.02
CA PHE A 12 0.23 -5.96 11.63
C PHE A 12 1.17 -5.96 12.82
N GLU A 13 2.00 -6.99 12.93
CA GLU A 13 2.96 -7.13 14.02
C GLU A 13 4.09 -6.10 13.92
N VAL A 14 4.44 -5.73 12.72
CA VAL A 14 5.54 -4.78 12.50
C VAL A 14 4.98 -3.38 12.40
N ALA A 15 5.50 -2.47 13.22
CA ALA A 15 5.08 -1.08 13.18
C ALA A 15 5.40 -0.47 11.81
N PRO A 16 4.52 0.39 11.28
CA PRO A 16 4.80 1.06 10.02
C PRO A 16 6.07 1.91 10.09
N ARG A 17 6.77 2.00 8.96
CA ARG A 17 8.03 2.74 8.87
C ARG A 17 7.99 3.67 7.68
N TYR A 18 8.70 4.78 7.80
CA TYR A 18 8.88 5.70 6.69
C TYR A 18 10.03 5.24 5.79
N TRP A 19 9.89 5.53 4.53
CA TRP A 19 10.97 5.44 3.56
C TRP A 19 11.01 6.73 2.77
N SER A 20 12.20 7.25 2.54
CA SER A 20 12.36 8.44 1.72
C SER A 20 13.65 8.38 0.92
N GLN A 21 13.63 9.09 -0.20
CA GLN A 21 14.80 9.29 -1.04
C GLN A 21 14.91 10.77 -1.35
N ALA A 22 16.03 11.37 -1.01
CA ALA A 22 16.18 12.83 -1.05
C ALA A 22 16.36 13.39 -2.46
N ASN A 23 16.93 12.62 -3.39
CA ASN A 23 17.31 13.16 -4.70
C ASN A 23 17.11 12.12 -5.79
N PRO A 24 16.02 12.15 -6.57
CA PRO A 24 14.90 13.07 -6.43
C PRO A 24 14.05 12.77 -5.18
N PRO A 25 13.20 13.70 -4.75
CA PRO A 25 12.45 13.51 -3.52
C PRO A 25 11.27 12.56 -3.71
N TYR A 26 11.44 11.34 -3.24
CA TYR A 26 10.38 10.36 -3.17
C TYR A 26 10.15 9.99 -1.72
N GLU A 27 8.91 9.82 -1.34
CA GLU A 27 8.55 9.52 0.03
C GLU A 27 7.35 8.58 0.07
N VAL A 28 7.46 7.54 0.89
CA VAL A 28 6.36 6.62 1.17
C VAL A 28 5.98 6.83 2.63
N ASP A 29 4.70 7.02 2.90
CA ASP A 29 4.26 7.36 4.26
C ASP A 29 4.53 6.26 5.26
N PHE A 30 4.26 5.01 4.89
CA PHE A 30 4.44 3.87 5.77
C PHE A 30 4.93 2.66 5.00
N LEU A 31 5.65 1.79 5.70
CA LEU A 31 5.97 0.45 5.20
C LEU A 31 5.43 -0.55 6.20
N ILE A 32 4.69 -1.54 5.73
CA ILE A 32 4.26 -2.64 6.58
C ILE A 32 4.80 -3.94 6.02
N GLN A 33 5.01 -4.90 6.91
CA GLN A 33 5.42 -6.23 6.54
C GLN A 33 4.28 -7.19 6.84
N ARG A 34 3.92 -8.01 5.86
CA ARG A 34 2.91 -9.03 5.99
C ARG A 34 3.51 -10.32 5.42
N GLU A 35 3.66 -11.32 6.27
CA GLU A 35 4.39 -12.53 5.92
C GLU A 35 5.83 -12.15 5.52
N ASN A 36 6.25 -12.47 4.32
CA ASN A 36 7.61 -12.16 3.85
C ASN A 36 7.65 -10.99 2.87
N ASP A 37 6.52 -10.31 2.70
CA ASP A 37 6.41 -9.24 1.73
C ASP A 37 6.33 -7.88 2.40
N ILE A 38 6.79 -6.85 1.67
CA ILE A 38 6.73 -5.47 2.12
C ILE A 38 5.66 -4.75 1.29
N PHE A 39 4.82 -3.99 1.98
CA PHE A 39 3.76 -3.22 1.32
C PHE A 39 4.00 -1.74 1.59
N PRO A 40 4.40 -0.97 0.56
CA PRO A 40 4.51 0.48 0.69
C PRO A 40 3.12 1.09 0.71
N ILE A 41 2.92 2.05 1.61
CA ILE A 41 1.62 2.66 1.84
C ILE A 41 1.70 4.16 1.70
N GLU A 42 0.77 4.74 0.97
CA GLU A 42 0.63 6.17 0.80
C GLU A 42 -0.79 6.59 1.17
N VAL A 43 -0.90 7.71 1.88
CA VAL A 43 -2.20 8.27 2.27
C VAL A 43 -2.42 9.56 1.50
N LYS A 44 -3.50 9.61 0.72
CA LYS A 44 -3.87 10.79 -0.07
C LYS A 44 -5.20 11.35 0.43
N SER A 45 -5.21 12.61 0.80
CA SER A 45 -6.41 13.27 1.26
C SER A 45 -7.10 14.13 0.18
N GLU A 46 -6.48 14.23 -0.99
CA GLU A 46 -6.99 15.05 -2.09
C GLU A 46 -7.09 14.21 -3.38
N ASP A 47 -7.68 14.79 -4.42
CA ASP A 47 -7.90 14.10 -5.69
C ASP A 47 -6.63 13.86 -6.51
N ASN A 48 -5.48 14.09 -5.97
CA ASN A 48 -4.23 13.81 -6.66
C ASN A 48 -4.03 12.30 -6.73
N THR A 49 -4.14 11.76 -7.92
CA THR A 49 -4.12 10.32 -8.15
C THR A 49 -2.74 9.76 -8.50
N THR A 50 -1.71 10.61 -8.58
CA THR A 50 -0.37 10.11 -8.91
C THR A 50 0.29 9.48 -7.70
N SER A 51 0.74 8.24 -7.87
CA SER A 51 1.43 7.50 -6.81
C SER A 51 2.88 7.27 -7.22
N ARG A 52 3.60 8.37 -7.47
CA ARG A 52 4.96 8.32 -7.99
C ARG A 52 5.94 7.66 -7.03
N SER A 53 5.79 7.95 -5.74
CA SER A 53 6.67 7.38 -4.73
C SER A 53 6.44 5.88 -4.57
N LEU A 54 5.19 5.43 -4.64
CA LEU A 54 4.88 4.01 -4.59
C LEU A 54 5.46 3.28 -5.79
N LYS A 55 5.36 3.88 -6.97
CA LYS A 55 5.92 3.28 -8.18
C LYS A 55 7.45 3.18 -8.07
N LYS A 56 8.10 4.23 -7.59
CA LYS A 56 9.55 4.23 -7.41
C LYS A 56 9.99 3.18 -6.40
N PHE A 57 9.25 3.04 -5.31
CA PHE A 57 9.58 2.05 -4.30
C PHE A 57 9.54 0.64 -4.89
N LYS A 58 8.54 0.35 -5.71
CA LYS A 58 8.44 -0.95 -6.35
C LYS A 58 9.58 -1.19 -7.34
N GLU A 59 9.99 -0.15 -8.07
CA GLU A 59 11.12 -0.26 -8.99
C GLU A 59 12.43 -0.61 -8.28
N LEU A 60 12.60 -0.10 -7.05
CA LEU A 60 13.79 -0.35 -6.25
C LEU A 60 13.77 -1.72 -5.57
N PHE A 61 12.59 -2.23 -5.22
CA PHE A 61 12.44 -3.46 -4.46
C PHE A 61 11.44 -4.42 -5.12
N PRO A 62 11.67 -4.78 -6.40
CA PRO A 62 10.65 -5.52 -7.18
C PRO A 62 10.35 -6.91 -6.63
N ASP A 63 11.32 -7.56 -5.99
CA ASP A 63 11.14 -8.93 -5.48
C ASP A 63 10.34 -8.96 -4.18
N GLN A 64 10.26 -7.84 -3.47
CA GLN A 64 9.59 -7.78 -2.18
C GLN A 64 8.22 -7.13 -2.24
N VAL A 65 7.95 -6.33 -3.27
CA VAL A 65 6.71 -5.57 -3.39
C VAL A 65 5.80 -6.22 -4.40
N LYS A 66 4.82 -6.97 -3.92
CA LYS A 66 3.81 -7.60 -4.79
C LYS A 66 2.61 -6.70 -4.99
N LEU A 67 2.41 -5.76 -4.09
CA LEU A 67 1.24 -4.90 -4.10
C LEU A 67 1.59 -3.57 -3.46
N ARG A 68 1.18 -2.49 -4.10
CA ARG A 68 1.31 -1.13 -3.55
C ARG A 68 -0.05 -0.73 -3.00
N VAL A 69 -0.09 -0.03 -1.87
CA VAL A 69 -1.33 0.31 -1.20
C VAL A 69 -1.47 1.82 -1.07
N ARG A 70 -2.61 2.34 -1.47
CA ARG A 70 -2.93 3.75 -1.34
C ARG A 70 -4.27 3.90 -0.62
N PHE A 71 -4.28 4.72 0.42
CA PHE A 71 -5.52 5.13 1.07
C PHE A 71 -5.94 6.48 0.50
N SER A 72 -7.19 6.59 0.10
CA SER A 72 -7.71 7.83 -0.46
C SER A 72 -9.21 7.92 -0.24
N LEU A 73 -9.81 8.97 -0.78
CA LEU A 73 -11.26 9.13 -0.75
C LEU A 73 -11.95 8.38 -1.89
N ASP A 74 -11.18 7.82 -2.81
CA ASP A 74 -11.74 7.06 -3.92
C ASP A 74 -12.21 5.67 -3.47
N ASN A 75 -12.99 5.03 -4.33
CA ASN A 75 -13.54 3.71 -4.06
C ASN A 75 -12.47 2.64 -4.00
N LEU A 76 -12.81 1.52 -3.36
CA LEU A 76 -11.98 0.33 -3.35
C LEU A 76 -11.74 -0.14 -4.78
N LYS A 77 -10.47 -0.26 -5.15
CA LYS A 77 -10.13 -0.64 -6.52
C LYS A 77 -8.74 -1.25 -6.56
N LEU A 78 -8.62 -2.32 -7.32
CA LEU A 78 -7.32 -2.91 -7.63
C LEU A 78 -7.02 -2.63 -9.10
N ASP A 79 -5.98 -1.85 -9.35
CA ASP A 79 -5.54 -1.47 -10.69
C ASP A 79 -4.12 -1.98 -10.86
N ASP A 80 -3.96 -3.09 -11.59
CA ASP A 80 -2.72 -3.83 -11.69
C ASP A 80 -2.23 -4.23 -10.30
N ASP A 81 -1.16 -3.64 -9.79
CA ASP A 81 -0.63 -3.93 -8.47
C ASP A 81 -0.86 -2.81 -7.46
N LEU A 82 -1.68 -1.84 -7.82
CA LEU A 82 -2.03 -0.74 -6.91
C LEU A 82 -3.43 -0.96 -6.34
N LEU A 83 -3.48 -1.18 -5.04
CA LEU A 83 -4.74 -1.33 -4.32
C LEU A 83 -5.09 0.00 -3.68
N ASN A 84 -6.20 0.59 -4.12
CA ASN A 84 -6.74 1.78 -3.48
C ASN A 84 -7.78 1.37 -2.45
N ILE A 85 -7.59 1.78 -1.21
CA ILE A 85 -8.51 1.49 -0.11
C ILE A 85 -9.13 2.79 0.35
N PRO A 86 -10.48 2.89 0.36
CA PRO A 86 -11.12 4.06 0.96
C PRO A 86 -10.69 4.22 2.42
N LEU A 87 -10.48 5.44 2.85
CA LEU A 87 -10.00 5.72 4.21
C LEU A 87 -10.88 5.05 5.27
N PHE A 88 -12.21 5.03 5.08
CA PHE A 88 -13.11 4.44 6.07
C PHE A 88 -13.00 2.91 6.15
N MET A 89 -12.29 2.28 5.23
CA MET A 89 -12.07 0.83 5.24
C MET A 89 -10.69 0.42 5.76
N ALA A 90 -9.96 1.35 6.36
CA ALA A 90 -8.59 1.06 6.83
C ALA A 90 -8.52 -0.06 7.87
N ASP A 91 -9.60 -0.29 8.63
CA ASP A 91 -9.66 -1.39 9.61
C ASP A 91 -9.57 -2.78 8.95
N TYR A 92 -9.83 -2.85 7.65
CA TYR A 92 -9.88 -4.12 6.91
C TYR A 92 -8.66 -4.30 6.00
N THR A 93 -7.58 -3.56 6.23
CA THR A 93 -6.43 -3.57 5.35
C THR A 93 -5.85 -4.96 5.14
N ASP A 94 -5.69 -5.73 6.22
CA ASP A 94 -5.12 -7.08 6.11
C ASP A 94 -5.99 -7.97 5.21
N GLN A 95 -7.29 -7.98 5.43
CA GLN A 95 -8.22 -8.77 4.62
C GLN A 95 -8.22 -8.31 3.16
N LEU A 96 -8.19 -6.99 2.93
CA LEU A 96 -8.21 -6.44 1.58
C LEU A 96 -6.92 -6.75 0.82
N ILE A 97 -5.79 -6.71 1.49
CA ILE A 97 -4.51 -7.12 0.88
C ILE A 97 -4.59 -8.60 0.50
N GLY A 98 -5.12 -9.44 1.39
CA GLY A 98 -5.29 -10.85 1.10
C GLY A 98 -6.15 -11.10 -0.13
N PHE A 99 -7.29 -10.42 -0.24
CA PHE A 99 -8.15 -10.53 -1.42
C PHE A 99 -7.45 -10.06 -2.69
N ALA A 100 -6.72 -8.95 -2.62
CA ALA A 100 -6.01 -8.42 -3.79
C ALA A 100 -4.95 -9.39 -4.27
N LEU A 101 -4.21 -10.01 -3.37
CA LEU A 101 -3.20 -10.99 -3.74
C LEU A 101 -3.83 -12.23 -4.38
N GLU A 102 -4.99 -12.69 -3.89
CA GLU A 102 -5.71 -13.80 -4.49
C GLU A 102 -6.21 -13.45 -5.90
N GLN A 103 -6.69 -12.24 -6.10
CA GLN A 103 -7.13 -11.80 -7.43
C GLN A 103 -5.97 -11.82 -8.42
N LYS A 104 -4.79 -11.38 -8.01
CA LYS A 104 -3.61 -11.40 -8.88
C LYS A 104 -3.21 -12.83 -9.24
N LYS A 105 -3.24 -13.75 -8.28
CA LYS A 105 -2.96 -15.16 -8.53
C LYS A 105 -3.92 -15.75 -9.56
N THR A 106 -5.20 -15.48 -9.40
CA THR A 106 -6.23 -15.99 -10.30
C THR A 106 -5.99 -15.48 -11.73
N SER A 107 -5.66 -14.20 -11.88
CA SER A 107 -5.36 -13.62 -13.17
C SER A 107 -4.14 -14.26 -13.83
N LEU A 108 -3.12 -14.56 -13.02
CA LEU A 108 -1.88 -15.16 -13.55
C LEU A 108 -2.03 -16.63 -13.90
N SER A 109 -2.97 -17.32 -13.27
CA SER A 109 -3.15 -18.76 -13.52
C SER A 109 -4.01 -19.06 -14.74
N LEU A 110 -4.56 -18.03 -15.36
CA LEU A 110 -5.30 -18.18 -16.60
C LEU A 110 -4.36 -18.06 -17.79
#